data_040d263cc86c407d971e03bc4990c13e
#
_entry.id   040d263cc86c407d971e03bc4990c13e
#
_cell.length_a   1.000
_cell.length_b   1.000
_cell.length_c   1.000
_cell.angle_alpha   90.00
_cell.angle_beta   90.00
_cell.angle_gamma   90.00
#
_symmetry.space_group_name_H-M   'P 1'
#
loop_
_entity.id
_entity.type
_entity.pdbx_description
1 polymer ?
#
loop_
_entity_poly.entity_id
_entity_poly.type
_entity_poly.pdbx_seq_one_letter_code
_entity_poly.pdbx_strand_id
1 'polypeptide(L)'
;MDKPFLDKLRKIDPYVPGEQPKTADIIKLNANENPYPPAPGVTEVLRTFDAAKLAIYPDANAKALKTAIAERFDLQPSQVFLGNGSDDVLALAFQSFFCSDKPILYPDITYSFYPVWCDLFRIPYENMPLDEDFCVNVRDY
;
A
#
# COMPACT_ATOMS: atom_id res chain seq x y z
N MET A 1 -11.95 -35.89 5.00
CA MET A 1 -10.76 -35.61 5.83
C MET A 1 -11.04 -34.36 6.63
N ASP A 2 -11.15 -34.48 7.93
CA ASP A 2 -11.22 -33.32 8.83
C ASP A 2 -9.95 -32.51 8.69
N LYS A 3 -10.10 -31.21 8.45
CA LYS A 3 -8.99 -30.25 8.38
C LYS A 3 -9.03 -29.35 9.62
N PRO A 4 -8.62 -29.85 10.79
CA PRO A 4 -8.81 -29.16 12.07
C PRO A 4 -8.09 -27.81 12.17
N PHE A 5 -7.21 -27.49 11.24
CA PHE A 5 -6.56 -26.17 11.17
C PHE A 5 -7.48 -25.08 10.56
N LEU A 6 -8.53 -25.46 9.81
CA LEU A 6 -9.43 -24.49 9.19
C LEU A 6 -10.20 -23.67 10.22
N ASP A 7 -10.52 -24.28 11.38
CA ASP A 7 -11.21 -23.59 12.47
C ASP A 7 -10.33 -22.53 13.15
N LYS A 8 -9.01 -22.59 12.92
CA LYS A 8 -8.02 -21.64 13.44
C LYS A 8 -7.71 -20.51 12.46
N LEU A 9 -8.19 -20.60 11.23
CA LEU A 9 -7.98 -19.54 10.24
C LEU A 9 -8.85 -18.33 10.60
N ARG A 10 -8.29 -17.14 10.40
CA ARG A 10 -9.06 -15.91 10.51
C ARG A 10 -10.04 -15.84 9.35
N LYS A 11 -11.27 -15.48 9.66
CA LYS A 11 -12.28 -15.14 8.65
C LYS A 11 -12.14 -13.65 8.38
N ILE A 12 -11.58 -13.32 7.25
CA ILE A 12 -11.34 -11.95 6.80
C ILE A 12 -11.94 -11.84 5.41
N ASP A 13 -12.72 -10.81 5.17
CA ASP A 13 -13.19 -10.49 3.84
C ASP A 13 -12.00 -9.99 3.01
N PRO A 14 -11.65 -10.68 1.90
CA PRO A 14 -10.50 -10.29 1.11
C PRO A 14 -10.77 -8.98 0.36
N TYR A 15 -9.72 -8.23 0.09
CA TYR A 15 -9.77 -7.13 -0.84
C TYR A 15 -10.30 -7.60 -2.21
N VAL A 16 -11.28 -6.87 -2.74
CA VAL A 16 -11.81 -7.11 -4.08
C VAL A 16 -11.18 -6.09 -5.03
N PRO A 17 -10.30 -6.53 -5.96
CA PRO A 17 -9.72 -5.63 -6.95
C PRO A 17 -10.80 -4.99 -7.83
N GLY A 18 -10.55 -3.77 -8.27
CA GLY A 18 -11.39 -3.12 -9.26
C GLY A 18 -11.46 -3.93 -10.57
N GLU A 19 -12.55 -3.75 -11.31
CA GLU A 19 -12.77 -4.44 -12.58
C GLU A 19 -11.58 -4.25 -13.54
N GLN A 20 -11.17 -5.35 -14.19
CA GLN A 20 -10.12 -5.38 -15.19
C GLN A 20 -10.72 -5.64 -16.58
N PRO A 21 -11.20 -4.60 -17.28
CA PRO A 21 -11.81 -4.78 -18.60
C PRO A 21 -10.79 -5.30 -19.60
N LYS A 22 -11.24 -6.22 -20.45
CA LYS A 22 -10.40 -6.89 -21.48
C LYS A 22 -10.51 -6.24 -22.86
N THR A 23 -11.35 -5.21 -22.99
CA THR A 23 -11.61 -4.53 -24.27
C THR A 23 -10.71 -3.30 -24.40
N ALA A 24 -10.16 -3.09 -25.61
CA ALA A 24 -9.20 -2.04 -25.90
C ALA A 24 -9.78 -0.61 -25.90
N ASP A 25 -11.11 -0.47 -26.00
CA ASP A 25 -11.78 0.82 -26.23
C ASP A 25 -12.31 1.46 -24.94
N ILE A 26 -11.89 0.95 -23.77
CA ILE A 26 -12.36 1.46 -22.48
C ILE A 26 -11.33 2.44 -21.89
N ILE A 27 -11.79 3.59 -21.46
CA ILE A 27 -11.01 4.50 -20.62
C ILE A 27 -11.09 4.00 -19.18
N LYS A 28 -10.00 3.43 -18.68
CA LYS A 28 -9.90 2.87 -17.33
C LYS A 28 -9.53 3.96 -16.33
N LEU A 29 -10.41 4.23 -15.36
CA LEU A 29 -10.22 5.26 -14.33
C LEU A 29 -10.29 4.71 -12.89
N ASN A 30 -10.37 3.39 -12.72
CA ASN A 30 -10.74 2.76 -11.44
C ASN A 30 -9.56 2.29 -10.57
N ALA A 31 -8.33 2.32 -11.06
CA ALA A 31 -7.18 1.76 -10.34
C ALA A 31 -6.04 2.77 -10.12
N ASN A 32 -6.29 4.05 -10.34
CA ASN A 32 -5.30 5.13 -10.21
C ASN A 32 -3.99 4.86 -10.98
N GLU A 33 -4.08 4.13 -12.10
CA GLU A 33 -2.94 3.86 -12.96
C GLU A 33 -2.45 5.15 -13.63
N ASN A 34 -1.13 5.33 -13.65
CA ASN A 34 -0.56 6.48 -14.34
C ASN A 34 -0.69 6.28 -15.87
N PRO A 35 -1.37 7.18 -16.60
CA PRO A 35 -1.53 7.05 -18.05
C PRO A 35 -0.23 7.38 -18.82
N TYR A 36 0.76 7.94 -18.18
CA TYR A 36 2.04 8.30 -18.79
C TYR A 36 3.08 7.21 -18.59
N PRO A 37 3.90 6.92 -19.62
CA PRO A 37 5.00 5.98 -19.45
C PRO A 37 6.04 6.51 -18.46
N PRO A 38 6.88 5.62 -17.89
CA PRO A 38 7.98 6.04 -17.03
C PRO A 38 8.98 6.91 -17.82
N ALA A 39 9.80 7.66 -17.09
CA ALA A 39 10.85 8.47 -17.70
C ALA A 39 11.75 7.62 -18.63
N PRO A 40 12.26 8.18 -19.75
CA PRO A 40 13.06 7.44 -20.72
C PRO A 40 14.27 6.71 -20.12
N GLY A 41 14.89 7.28 -19.07
CA GLY A 41 16.00 6.66 -18.35
C GLY A 41 15.64 5.33 -17.69
N VAL A 42 14.38 5.12 -17.30
CA VAL A 42 13.92 3.85 -16.71
C VAL A 42 14.01 2.73 -17.74
N THR A 43 13.55 3.00 -18.98
CA THR A 43 13.62 2.02 -20.07
C THR A 43 15.08 1.61 -20.35
N GLU A 44 16.00 2.55 -20.35
CA GLU A 44 17.41 2.26 -20.58
C GLU A 44 18.03 1.43 -19.44
N VAL A 45 17.72 1.75 -18.20
CA VAL A 45 18.18 0.96 -17.04
C VAL A 45 17.65 -0.48 -17.12
N LEU A 46 16.37 -0.67 -17.45
CA LEU A 46 15.80 -2.02 -17.61
C LEU A 46 16.44 -2.80 -18.75
N ARG A 47 16.74 -2.14 -19.86
CA ARG A 47 17.35 -2.76 -21.03
C ARG A 47 18.80 -3.19 -20.80
N THR A 48 19.53 -2.44 -19.99
CA THR A 48 20.96 -2.68 -19.70
C THR A 48 21.21 -3.42 -18.39
N PHE A 49 20.13 -3.74 -17.65
CA PHE A 49 20.25 -4.43 -16.38
C PHE A 49 20.84 -5.84 -16.56
N ASP A 50 21.90 -6.11 -15.81
CA ASP A 50 22.50 -7.44 -15.78
C ASP A 50 21.65 -8.40 -14.92
N ALA A 51 20.91 -9.28 -15.56
CA ALA A 51 20.05 -10.27 -14.89
C ALA A 51 20.83 -11.22 -13.96
N ALA A 52 22.13 -11.41 -14.14
CA ALA A 52 22.94 -12.24 -13.24
C ALA A 52 22.96 -11.70 -11.81
N LYS A 53 22.79 -10.38 -11.64
CA LYS A 53 22.69 -9.74 -10.32
C LYS A 53 21.47 -10.18 -9.51
N LEU A 54 20.43 -10.72 -10.15
CA LEU A 54 19.25 -11.26 -9.45
C LEU A 54 19.54 -12.56 -8.69
N ALA A 55 20.68 -13.19 -8.94
CA ALA A 55 21.11 -14.40 -8.22
C ALA A 55 21.65 -14.14 -6.80
N ILE A 56 21.90 -12.87 -6.47
CA ILE A 56 22.45 -12.47 -5.17
C ILE A 56 21.47 -11.59 -4.40
N TYR A 57 21.60 -11.58 -3.08
CA TYR A 57 20.78 -10.69 -2.24
C TYR A 57 21.04 -9.23 -2.56
N PRO A 58 20.00 -8.39 -2.63
CA PRO A 58 20.16 -6.94 -2.75
C PRO A 58 20.72 -6.34 -1.45
N ASP A 59 21.10 -5.06 -1.50
CA ASP A 59 21.42 -4.30 -0.29
C ASP A 59 20.19 -4.28 0.64
N ALA A 60 20.31 -4.92 1.80
CA ALA A 60 19.25 -5.05 2.79
C ALA A 60 18.69 -3.69 3.28
N ASN A 61 19.52 -2.64 3.22
CA ASN A 61 19.14 -1.29 3.63
C ASN A 61 18.69 -0.41 2.46
N ALA A 62 18.82 -0.88 1.21
CA ALA A 62 18.52 -0.12 -0.01
C ALA A 62 19.11 1.31 0.04
N LYS A 63 20.37 1.42 0.51
CA LYS A 63 21.02 2.70 0.84
C LYS A 63 21.00 3.70 -0.32
N ALA A 64 21.31 3.24 -1.54
CA ALA A 64 21.33 4.11 -2.70
C ALA A 64 19.95 4.75 -2.97
N LEU A 65 18.87 3.95 -2.90
CA LEU A 65 17.52 4.45 -3.12
C LEU A 65 17.06 5.38 -1.99
N LYS A 66 17.32 5.02 -0.73
CA LYS A 66 17.00 5.89 0.42
C LYS A 66 17.72 7.24 0.34
N THR A 67 18.98 7.25 -0.07
CA THR A 67 19.74 8.47 -0.24
C THR A 67 19.15 9.35 -1.34
N ALA A 68 18.84 8.78 -2.51
CA ALA A 68 18.25 9.53 -3.61
C ALA A 68 16.86 10.11 -3.26
N ILE A 69 16.05 9.37 -2.54
CA ILE A 69 14.74 9.86 -2.05
C ILE A 69 14.96 10.98 -1.03
N ALA A 70 15.84 10.80 -0.07
CA ALA A 70 16.12 11.79 0.96
C ALA A 70 16.62 13.11 0.36
N GLU A 71 17.56 13.05 -0.58
CA GLU A 71 18.01 14.22 -1.33
C GLU A 71 16.89 14.93 -2.09
N ARG A 72 15.99 14.16 -2.72
CA ARG A 72 14.86 14.73 -3.50
C ARG A 72 13.85 15.46 -2.63
N PHE A 73 13.66 15.06 -1.38
CA PHE A 73 12.64 15.58 -0.47
C PHE A 73 13.21 16.36 0.71
N ASP A 74 14.51 16.68 0.70
CA ASP A 74 15.21 17.37 1.78
C ASP A 74 15.05 16.66 3.14
N LEU A 75 15.29 15.35 3.14
CA LEU A 75 15.20 14.48 4.31
C LEU A 75 16.56 13.85 4.62
N GLN A 76 16.64 13.22 5.79
CA GLN A 76 17.74 12.30 6.09
C GLN A 76 17.39 10.88 5.62
N PRO A 77 18.34 10.06 5.15
CA PRO A 77 18.07 8.67 4.77
C PRO A 77 17.42 7.82 5.87
N SER A 78 17.63 8.16 7.14
CA SER A 78 16.99 7.53 8.30
C SER A 78 15.50 7.84 8.44
N GLN A 79 15.01 8.86 7.76
CA GLN A 79 13.59 9.24 7.73
C GLN A 79 12.83 8.59 6.57
N VAL A 80 13.52 7.76 5.76
CA VAL A 80 12.93 7.07 4.60
C VAL A 80 12.76 5.60 4.92
N PHE A 81 11.51 5.13 4.86
CA PHE A 81 11.17 3.72 4.90
C PHE A 81 10.74 3.26 3.50
N LEU A 82 11.14 2.06 3.11
CA LEU A 82 10.85 1.48 1.81
C LEU A 82 10.09 0.17 1.96
N GLY A 83 9.14 -0.07 1.08
CA GLY A 83 8.40 -1.31 0.96
C GLY A 83 8.07 -1.63 -0.50
N ASN A 84 7.50 -2.77 -0.74
CA ASN A 84 7.10 -3.21 -2.08
C ASN A 84 5.71 -2.65 -2.44
N GLY A 85 5.66 -1.38 -2.74
CA GLY A 85 4.43 -0.63 -2.98
C GLY A 85 3.81 -0.06 -1.71
N SER A 86 2.77 0.77 -1.88
CA SER A 86 2.09 1.44 -0.77
C SER A 86 1.39 0.47 0.18
N ASP A 87 0.86 -0.64 -0.33
CA ASP A 87 0.15 -1.63 0.48
C ASP A 87 1.05 -2.28 1.52
N ASP A 88 2.28 -2.63 1.13
CA ASP A 88 3.28 -3.19 2.04
C ASP A 88 3.66 -2.18 3.13
N VAL A 89 3.94 -0.93 2.73
CA VAL A 89 4.28 0.15 3.66
C VAL A 89 3.13 0.45 4.63
N LEU A 90 1.89 0.52 4.13
CA LEU A 90 0.72 0.78 4.96
C LEU A 90 0.43 -0.39 5.90
N ALA A 91 0.50 -1.64 5.44
CA ALA A 91 0.33 -2.81 6.30
C ALA A 91 1.33 -2.82 7.46
N LEU A 92 2.59 -2.49 7.18
CA LEU A 92 3.63 -2.35 8.20
C LEU A 92 3.39 -1.18 9.14
N ALA A 93 2.87 -0.05 8.64
CA ALA A 93 2.49 1.09 9.47
C ALA A 93 1.33 0.74 10.42
N PHE A 94 0.29 0.06 9.91
CA PHE A 94 -0.82 -0.42 10.74
C PHE A 94 -0.32 -1.33 11.85
N GLN A 95 0.51 -2.31 11.52
CA GLN A 95 1.06 -3.25 12.48
C GLN A 95 1.99 -2.59 13.51
N SER A 96 2.74 -1.56 13.10
CA SER A 96 3.74 -0.95 13.97
C SER A 96 3.18 0.13 14.89
N PHE A 97 2.18 0.89 14.43
CA PHE A 97 1.74 2.10 15.14
C PHE A 97 0.32 2.01 15.70
N PHE A 98 -0.52 1.13 15.16
CA PHE A 98 -1.96 1.16 15.47
C PHE A 98 -2.49 -0.09 16.17
N CYS A 99 -1.66 -1.08 16.49
CA CYS A 99 -2.06 -2.25 17.29
C CYS A 99 -2.28 -1.86 18.77
N SER A 100 -3.42 -1.27 19.06
CA SER A 100 -3.83 -0.85 20.39
C SER A 100 -5.31 -1.11 20.62
N ASP A 101 -5.80 -0.89 21.84
CA ASP A 101 -7.22 -0.98 22.18
C ASP A 101 -8.04 0.24 21.73
N LYS A 102 -7.36 1.29 21.24
CA LYS A 102 -8.03 2.48 20.71
C LYS A 102 -8.35 2.26 19.25
N PRO A 103 -9.55 2.66 18.80
CA PRO A 103 -9.89 2.58 17.39
C PRO A 103 -9.04 3.55 16.57
N ILE A 104 -8.73 3.14 15.33
CA ILE A 104 -8.29 4.07 14.31
C ILE A 104 -9.53 4.66 13.62
N LEU A 105 -9.40 5.90 13.18
CA LEU A 105 -10.47 6.62 12.50
C LEU A 105 -10.08 6.84 11.05
N TYR A 106 -11.00 6.57 10.12
CA TYR A 106 -10.80 6.87 8.71
C TYR A 106 -12.15 7.19 8.03
N PRO A 107 -12.14 7.93 6.90
CA PRO A 107 -13.37 8.27 6.19
C PRO A 107 -14.14 7.03 5.75
N ASP A 108 -15.46 7.11 5.76
CA ASP A 108 -16.38 6.06 5.28
C ASP A 108 -16.20 5.76 3.78
N ILE A 109 -15.78 6.76 2.99
CA ILE A 109 -15.36 6.60 1.60
C ILE A 109 -13.84 6.77 1.54
N THR A 110 -13.12 5.66 1.48
CA THR A 110 -11.66 5.65 1.56
C THR A 110 -11.07 4.44 0.83
N TYR A 111 -9.77 4.21 1.00
CA TYR A 111 -9.08 3.06 0.44
C TYR A 111 -9.55 1.76 1.10
N SER A 112 -10.10 0.86 0.30
CA SER A 112 -10.78 -0.35 0.76
C SER A 112 -9.90 -1.38 1.46
N PHE A 113 -8.58 -1.18 1.50
CA PHE A 113 -7.66 -2.02 2.27
C PHE A 113 -7.62 -1.68 3.76
N TYR A 114 -8.06 -0.50 4.19
CA TYR A 114 -8.00 -0.14 5.60
C TYR A 114 -8.76 -1.11 6.50
N PRO A 115 -10.03 -1.46 6.24
CA PRO A 115 -10.72 -2.47 7.02
C PRO A 115 -10.05 -3.85 6.94
N VAL A 116 -9.48 -4.22 5.79
CA VAL A 116 -8.78 -5.51 5.65
C VAL A 116 -7.59 -5.61 6.61
N TRP A 117 -6.78 -4.56 6.73
CA TRP A 117 -5.68 -4.55 7.71
C TRP A 117 -6.18 -4.48 9.15
N CYS A 118 -7.23 -3.72 9.42
CA CYS A 118 -7.83 -3.67 10.75
C CYS A 118 -8.28 -5.06 11.20
N ASP A 119 -8.99 -5.79 10.36
CA ASP A 119 -9.44 -7.15 10.64
C ASP A 119 -8.27 -8.13 10.76
N LEU A 120 -7.27 -8.02 9.87
CA LEU A 120 -6.07 -8.85 9.89
C LEU A 120 -5.29 -8.70 11.18
N PHE A 121 -5.09 -7.48 11.63
CA PHE A 121 -4.29 -7.16 12.82
C PHE A 121 -5.14 -7.03 14.09
N ARG A 122 -6.48 -7.17 13.99
CA ARG A 122 -7.43 -7.00 15.11
C ARG A 122 -7.35 -5.60 15.73
N ILE A 123 -7.25 -4.60 14.89
CA ILE A 123 -7.26 -3.20 15.28
C ILE A 123 -8.72 -2.72 15.26
N PRO A 124 -9.25 -2.20 16.36
CA PRO A 124 -10.57 -1.58 16.33
C PRO A 124 -10.57 -0.36 15.40
N TYR A 125 -11.70 -0.09 14.73
CA TYR A 125 -11.81 1.06 13.84
C TYR A 125 -13.22 1.63 13.83
N GLU A 126 -13.33 2.90 13.48
CA GLU A 126 -14.58 3.60 13.28
C GLU A 126 -14.53 4.39 11.96
N ASN A 127 -15.61 4.34 11.22
CA ASN A 127 -15.76 5.10 9.97
C ASN A 127 -16.33 6.48 10.28
N MET A 128 -15.62 7.52 9.91
CA MET A 128 -16.08 8.89 10.03
C MET A 128 -16.76 9.32 8.73
N PRO A 129 -17.99 9.84 8.77
CA PRO A 129 -18.68 10.25 7.56
C PRO A 129 -17.99 11.45 6.92
N LEU A 130 -17.91 11.46 5.60
CA LEU A 130 -17.60 12.66 4.85
C LEU A 130 -18.81 13.59 4.85
N ASP A 131 -18.59 14.89 4.68
CA ASP A 131 -19.68 15.85 4.48
C ASP A 131 -20.33 15.74 3.07
N GLU A 132 -21.33 16.56 2.79
CA GLU A 132 -22.08 16.56 1.52
C GLU A 132 -21.18 16.90 0.31
N ASP A 133 -20.05 17.58 0.55
CA ASP A 133 -19.04 17.92 -0.45
C ASP A 133 -17.88 16.91 -0.53
N PHE A 134 -18.02 15.76 0.11
CA PHE A 134 -16.98 14.72 0.23
C PHE A 134 -15.70 15.21 0.92
N CYS A 135 -15.80 16.18 1.79
CA CYS A 135 -14.68 16.69 2.58
C CYS A 135 -14.58 16.03 3.95
N VAL A 136 -13.34 15.89 4.42
CA VAL A 136 -13.06 15.42 5.79
C VAL A 136 -13.28 16.56 6.77
N ASN A 137 -14.15 16.37 7.77
CA ASN A 137 -14.25 17.27 8.89
C ASN A 137 -13.24 16.87 9.97
N VAL A 138 -12.17 17.64 10.12
CA VAL A 138 -11.07 17.37 11.06
C VAL A 138 -11.53 17.25 12.52
N ARG A 139 -12.69 17.80 12.88
CA ARG A 139 -13.23 17.72 14.25
C ARG A 139 -13.76 16.34 14.64
N ASP A 140 -13.98 15.48 13.63
CA ASP A 140 -14.48 14.13 13.86
C ASP A 140 -13.35 13.13 14.18
N TYR A 141 -12.07 13.61 14.17
CA TYR A 141 -10.85 12.84 14.43
C TYR A 141 -10.12 13.33 15.72
#